data_7968047b951c87ac10fa2fe03eaa182b
#
_entry.id   7968047b951c87ac10fa2fe03eaa182b
#
_cell.length_a   1.000
_cell.length_b   1.000
_cell.length_c   1.000
_cell.angle_alpha   90.00
_cell.angle_beta   90.00
_cell.angle_gamma   90.00
#
_symmetry.space_group_name_H-M   'P 1'
#
loop_
_entity.id
_entity.type
_entity.pdbx_description
1 polymer ?
#
loop_
_entity_poly.entity_id
_entity_poly.type
_entity_poly.pdbx_seq_one_letter_code
_entity_poly.pdbx_strand_id
1 'polypeptide(L)'
;MAEAIQPIGRTVFGNLADAGNVLLEQDALNLLNEWVENERLRLHMKQVAAVMKAWALEKENLSKEEAYKWWLAGLLHDADWEKYPNEHCRIIIEELERRKIDPAIIHCIASHGPRHFGVEPETVMDKMIYAFDELSGFVHASALIRPGRYEGMDVKSVMKKLKTPSFAAQVSREDINDAVLRIDIPLEELISFIINHQKDIV
;
A
#
# COMPACT_ATOMS: atom_id res chain seq x y z
N MET A 1 -23.90 2.77 -10.80
CA MET A 1 -23.32 2.87 -9.47
C MET A 1 -22.29 1.77 -9.39
N ALA A 2 -21.04 2.07 -9.02
CA ALA A 2 -20.09 1.00 -8.76
C ALA A 2 -20.64 0.17 -7.58
N GLU A 3 -20.64 -1.15 -7.71
CA GLU A 3 -20.97 -2.02 -6.58
C GLU A 3 -19.94 -1.80 -5.49
N ALA A 4 -20.38 -1.83 -4.23
CA ALA A 4 -19.49 -1.68 -3.10
C ALA A 4 -18.53 -2.89 -3.04
N ILE A 5 -17.26 -2.63 -2.71
CA ILE A 5 -16.28 -3.67 -2.43
C ILE A 5 -16.87 -4.60 -1.36
N GLN A 6 -16.75 -5.91 -1.56
CA GLN A 6 -17.26 -6.90 -0.63
C GLN A 6 -16.21 -7.22 0.44
N PRO A 7 -16.60 -7.35 1.71
CA PRO A 7 -15.70 -7.85 2.74
C PRO A 7 -15.13 -9.22 2.37
N ILE A 8 -13.87 -9.49 2.74
CA ILE A 8 -13.20 -10.77 2.45
C ILE A 8 -13.94 -11.97 3.10
N GLY A 9 -14.69 -11.71 4.17
CA GLY A 9 -15.51 -12.73 4.84
C GLY A 9 -14.74 -13.62 5.81
N ARG A 10 -13.44 -13.37 6.00
CA ARG A 10 -12.59 -14.01 7.01
C ARG A 10 -11.48 -13.05 7.44
N THR A 11 -10.91 -13.29 8.61
CA THR A 11 -9.85 -12.44 9.21
C THR A 11 -8.58 -13.22 9.52
N VAL A 12 -8.56 -14.54 9.31
CA VAL A 12 -7.40 -15.40 9.59
C VAL A 12 -6.84 -15.95 8.29
N PHE A 13 -5.55 -15.74 8.06
CA PHE A 13 -4.80 -16.12 6.85
C PHE A 13 -3.59 -16.99 7.17
N GLY A 14 -3.68 -17.81 8.21
CA GLY A 14 -2.59 -18.59 8.78
C GLY A 14 -2.09 -17.99 10.09
N ASN A 15 -1.06 -18.63 10.69
CA ASN A 15 -0.39 -18.07 11.85
C ASN A 15 0.70 -17.11 11.34
N LEU A 16 0.64 -15.83 11.76
CA LEU A 16 1.58 -14.77 11.32
C LEU A 16 3.05 -15.04 11.75
N ALA A 17 3.26 -15.96 12.70
CA ALA A 17 4.59 -16.39 13.11
C ALA A 17 5.16 -17.51 12.24
N ASP A 18 4.34 -18.14 11.38
CA ASP A 18 4.80 -19.22 10.52
C ASP A 18 5.55 -18.65 9.31
N ALA A 19 6.65 -19.30 8.95
CA ALA A 19 7.37 -18.96 7.73
C ALA A 19 6.64 -19.56 6.50
N GLY A 20 6.45 -18.73 5.49
CA GLY A 20 5.95 -19.15 4.18
C GLY A 20 6.95 -18.88 3.06
N ASN A 21 6.54 -19.12 1.82
CA ASN A 21 7.34 -18.76 0.66
C ASN A 21 7.37 -17.24 0.48
N VAL A 22 8.45 -16.74 -0.09
CA VAL A 22 8.56 -15.35 -0.54
C VAL A 22 8.91 -15.39 -2.02
N LEU A 23 8.12 -14.71 -2.87
CA LEU A 23 8.39 -14.65 -4.31
C LEU A 23 9.74 -13.99 -4.58
N LEU A 24 10.46 -14.48 -5.57
CA LEU A 24 11.59 -13.74 -6.11
C LEU A 24 11.12 -12.45 -6.78
N GLU A 25 11.95 -11.43 -6.81
CA GLU A 25 11.59 -10.12 -7.34
C GLU A 25 11.05 -10.20 -8.78
N GLN A 26 11.73 -11.00 -9.63
CA GLN A 26 11.29 -11.18 -11.01
C GLN A 26 9.92 -11.86 -11.10
N ASP A 27 9.63 -12.83 -10.24
CA ASP A 27 8.34 -13.53 -10.23
C ASP A 27 7.22 -12.61 -9.72
N ALA A 28 7.49 -11.77 -8.73
CA ALA A 28 6.56 -10.77 -8.24
C ALA A 28 6.25 -9.69 -9.30
N LEU A 29 7.26 -9.21 -10.01
CA LEU A 29 7.09 -8.27 -11.12
C LEU A 29 6.37 -8.90 -12.32
N ASN A 30 6.61 -10.16 -12.60
CA ASN A 30 5.90 -10.89 -13.66
C ASN A 30 4.40 -11.02 -13.28
N LEU A 31 4.10 -11.37 -12.03
CA LEU A 31 2.72 -11.46 -11.54
C LEU A 31 2.01 -10.10 -11.62
N LEU A 32 2.66 -9.02 -11.19
CA LEU A 32 2.13 -7.67 -11.33
C LEU A 32 1.82 -7.33 -12.80
N ASN A 33 2.76 -7.59 -13.71
CA ASN A 33 2.59 -7.26 -15.13
C ASN A 33 1.54 -8.13 -15.83
N GLU A 34 1.34 -9.37 -15.39
CA GLU A 34 0.31 -10.27 -15.90
C GLU A 34 -1.09 -9.82 -15.45
N TRP A 35 -1.22 -9.34 -14.22
CA TRP A 35 -2.51 -9.05 -13.63
C TRP A 35 -2.97 -7.61 -13.81
N VAL A 36 -2.05 -6.66 -13.93
CA VAL A 36 -2.33 -5.23 -14.04
C VAL A 36 -1.83 -4.70 -15.38
N GLU A 37 -2.71 -4.16 -16.21
CA GLU A 37 -2.36 -3.52 -17.50
C GLU A 37 -2.20 -2.00 -17.34
N ASN A 38 -2.91 -1.40 -16.40
CA ASN A 38 -2.90 0.03 -16.13
C ASN A 38 -1.56 0.49 -15.56
N GLU A 39 -0.81 1.24 -16.34
CA GLU A 39 0.53 1.74 -15.95
C GLU A 39 0.49 2.64 -14.71
N ARG A 40 -0.60 3.40 -14.49
CA ARG A 40 -0.73 4.26 -13.30
C ARG A 40 -0.91 3.43 -12.04
N LEU A 41 -1.68 2.34 -12.12
CA LEU A 41 -1.86 1.41 -11.02
C LEU A 41 -0.55 0.68 -10.72
N ARG A 42 0.15 0.17 -11.75
CA ARG A 42 1.49 -0.41 -11.58
C ARG A 42 2.47 0.55 -10.92
N LEU A 43 2.45 1.83 -11.33
CA LEU A 43 3.30 2.85 -10.74
C LEU A 43 2.97 3.06 -9.26
N HIS A 44 1.68 3.19 -8.92
CA HIS A 44 1.22 3.31 -7.55
C HIS A 44 1.74 2.16 -6.68
N MET A 45 1.53 0.91 -7.11
CA MET A 45 1.97 -0.28 -6.38
C MET A 45 3.49 -0.32 -6.18
N LYS A 46 4.27 0.08 -7.21
CA LYS A 46 5.74 0.22 -7.08
C LYS A 46 6.13 1.32 -6.10
N GLN A 47 5.40 2.42 -6.06
CA GLN A 47 5.62 3.52 -5.14
C GLN A 47 5.34 3.09 -3.70
N VAL A 48 4.20 2.45 -3.44
CA VAL A 48 3.87 1.87 -2.12
C VAL A 48 4.94 0.86 -1.70
N ALA A 49 5.34 -0.05 -2.59
CA ALA A 49 6.40 -1.03 -2.33
C ALA A 49 7.73 -0.39 -1.91
N ALA A 50 8.16 0.66 -2.61
CA ALA A 50 9.40 1.37 -2.30
C ALA A 50 9.35 2.06 -0.93
N VAL A 51 8.23 2.72 -0.62
CA VAL A 51 8.04 3.40 0.67
C VAL A 51 7.97 2.38 1.82
N MET A 52 7.23 1.28 1.65
CA MET A 52 7.16 0.19 2.63
C MET A 52 8.54 -0.39 2.94
N LYS A 53 9.33 -0.72 1.91
CA LYS A 53 10.69 -1.25 2.07
C LYS A 53 11.62 -0.27 2.80
N ALA A 54 11.57 1.00 2.40
CA ALA A 54 12.39 2.04 3.01
C ALA A 54 12.04 2.22 4.49
N TRP A 55 10.75 2.22 4.84
CA TRP A 55 10.31 2.30 6.23
C TRP A 55 10.83 1.13 7.06
N ALA A 56 10.68 -0.09 6.57
CA ALA A 56 11.18 -1.29 7.22
C ALA A 56 12.69 -1.21 7.53
N LEU A 57 13.48 -0.68 6.60
CA LEU A 57 14.93 -0.55 6.77
C LEU A 57 15.32 0.60 7.70
N GLU A 58 14.70 1.78 7.55
CA GLU A 58 15.18 3.02 8.17
C GLU A 58 14.51 3.31 9.51
N LYS A 59 13.26 2.90 9.69
CA LYS A 59 12.49 3.19 10.91
C LYS A 59 12.37 1.97 11.82
N GLU A 60 12.13 0.80 11.24
CA GLU A 60 12.00 -0.44 12.00
C GLU A 60 13.36 -1.18 12.18
N ASN A 61 14.41 -0.74 11.48
CA ASN A 61 15.75 -1.35 11.51
C ASN A 61 15.75 -2.86 11.19
N LEU A 62 14.86 -3.29 10.30
CA LEU A 62 14.73 -4.68 9.90
C LEU A 62 15.86 -5.11 8.95
N SER A 63 16.07 -6.42 8.84
CA SER A 63 16.98 -7.00 7.84
C SER A 63 16.47 -6.73 6.42
N LYS A 64 17.36 -6.90 5.44
CA LYS A 64 16.98 -6.76 4.02
C LYS A 64 15.93 -7.79 3.61
N GLU A 65 16.00 -8.98 4.17
CA GLU A 65 15.07 -10.09 3.95
C GLU A 65 13.68 -9.74 4.49
N GLU A 66 13.59 -9.21 5.70
CA GLU A 66 12.30 -8.78 6.26
C GLU A 66 11.76 -7.54 5.52
N ALA A 67 12.60 -6.57 5.22
CA ALA A 67 12.18 -5.40 4.43
C ALA A 67 11.70 -5.77 3.02
N TYR A 68 12.18 -6.89 2.48
CA TYR A 68 11.70 -7.40 1.21
C TYR A 68 10.26 -7.93 1.29
N LYS A 69 9.84 -8.51 2.42
CA LYS A 69 8.43 -8.88 2.65
C LYS A 69 7.50 -7.67 2.61
N TRP A 70 7.94 -6.55 3.21
CA TRP A 70 7.21 -5.28 3.15
C TRP A 70 7.07 -4.75 1.72
N TRP A 71 8.17 -4.82 0.96
CA TRP A 71 8.16 -4.47 -0.45
C TRP A 71 7.19 -5.33 -1.24
N LEU A 72 7.18 -6.63 -1.01
CA LEU A 72 6.31 -7.58 -1.71
C LEU A 72 4.83 -7.32 -1.40
N ALA A 73 4.48 -7.06 -0.15
CA ALA A 73 3.12 -6.68 0.24
C ALA A 73 2.68 -5.41 -0.49
N GLY A 74 3.50 -4.35 -0.46
CA GLY A 74 3.20 -3.11 -1.16
C GLY A 74 3.13 -3.26 -2.68
N LEU A 75 3.91 -4.19 -3.27
CA LEU A 75 3.88 -4.42 -4.72
C LEU A 75 2.62 -5.13 -5.19
N LEU A 76 2.00 -5.96 -4.35
CA LEU A 76 0.92 -6.86 -4.77
C LEU A 76 -0.44 -6.53 -4.16
N HIS A 77 -0.55 -5.51 -3.27
CA HIS A 77 -1.79 -5.25 -2.53
C HIS A 77 -3.00 -5.03 -3.43
N ASP A 78 -2.84 -4.35 -4.53
CA ASP A 78 -3.89 -3.99 -5.49
C ASP A 78 -3.85 -4.83 -6.78
N ALA A 79 -3.14 -5.97 -6.81
CA ALA A 79 -2.91 -6.70 -8.06
C ALA A 79 -4.19 -7.20 -8.74
N ASP A 80 -5.24 -7.44 -8.00
CA ASP A 80 -6.54 -7.88 -8.53
C ASP A 80 -7.54 -6.74 -8.80
N TRP A 81 -7.22 -5.50 -8.36
CA TRP A 81 -8.14 -4.36 -8.44
C TRP A 81 -8.67 -4.09 -9.85
N GLU A 82 -7.81 -4.13 -10.88
CA GLU A 82 -8.20 -3.80 -12.25
C GLU A 82 -9.15 -4.84 -12.86
N LYS A 83 -8.85 -6.12 -12.60
CA LYS A 83 -9.61 -7.24 -13.20
C LYS A 83 -10.82 -7.64 -12.38
N TYR A 84 -10.76 -7.49 -11.07
CA TYR A 84 -11.75 -8.00 -10.13
C TYR A 84 -12.16 -6.96 -9.07
N PRO A 85 -12.57 -5.73 -9.47
CA PRO A 85 -12.79 -4.63 -8.52
C PRO A 85 -13.82 -4.94 -7.43
N ASN A 86 -14.82 -5.79 -7.71
CA ASN A 86 -15.84 -6.17 -6.74
C ASN A 86 -15.40 -7.29 -5.79
N GLU A 87 -14.32 -8.00 -6.13
CA GLU A 87 -13.75 -9.11 -5.38
C GLU A 87 -12.35 -8.77 -4.82
N HIS A 88 -11.95 -7.53 -4.99
CA HIS A 88 -10.73 -7.01 -4.40
C HIS A 88 -10.86 -7.05 -2.86
N CYS A 89 -9.97 -7.51 -2.14
CA CYS A 89 -8.62 -8.01 -2.28
C CYS A 89 -8.59 -9.57 -2.24
N ARG A 90 -9.77 -10.22 -2.36
CA ARG A 90 -9.95 -11.66 -2.16
C ARG A 90 -9.17 -12.49 -3.18
N ILE A 91 -9.18 -12.08 -4.45
CA ILE A 91 -8.59 -12.88 -5.53
C ILE A 91 -7.07 -12.92 -5.45
N ILE A 92 -6.42 -11.81 -5.12
CA ILE A 92 -4.96 -11.83 -4.91
C ILE A 92 -4.59 -12.66 -3.68
N ILE A 93 -5.37 -12.59 -2.61
CA ILE A 93 -5.16 -13.41 -1.41
C ILE A 93 -5.22 -14.91 -1.76
N GLU A 94 -6.25 -15.36 -2.48
CA GLU A 94 -6.39 -16.76 -2.90
C GLU A 94 -5.20 -17.23 -3.75
N GLU A 95 -4.71 -16.39 -4.64
CA GLU A 95 -3.51 -16.69 -5.44
C GLU A 95 -2.24 -16.81 -4.60
N LEU A 96 -2.05 -15.92 -3.64
CA LEU A 96 -0.90 -15.95 -2.74
C LEU A 96 -0.94 -17.17 -1.80
N GLU A 97 -2.13 -17.56 -1.30
CA GLU A 97 -2.31 -18.80 -0.52
C GLU A 97 -2.01 -20.03 -1.36
N ARG A 98 -2.49 -20.08 -2.60
CA ARG A 98 -2.18 -21.17 -3.53
C ARG A 98 -0.67 -21.36 -3.73
N ARG A 99 0.08 -20.26 -3.71
CA ARG A 99 1.55 -20.24 -3.78
C ARG A 99 2.22 -20.50 -2.43
N LYS A 100 1.45 -20.64 -1.36
CA LYS A 100 1.93 -20.81 0.03
C LYS A 100 2.86 -19.68 0.46
N ILE A 101 2.48 -18.44 0.11
CA ILE A 101 3.21 -17.25 0.51
C ILE A 101 3.10 -17.05 2.02
N ASP A 102 4.11 -16.42 2.59
CA ASP A 102 4.22 -16.10 4.01
C ASP A 102 2.91 -15.45 4.52
N PRO A 103 2.29 -16.01 5.58
CA PRO A 103 1.02 -15.51 6.11
C PRO A 103 1.05 -14.04 6.53
N ALA A 104 2.19 -13.53 6.97
CA ALA A 104 2.32 -12.12 7.34
C ALA A 104 2.19 -11.19 6.12
N ILE A 105 2.69 -11.60 4.94
CA ILE A 105 2.51 -10.86 3.69
C ILE A 105 1.04 -10.88 3.27
N ILE A 106 0.39 -12.03 3.35
CA ILE A 106 -1.03 -12.19 2.98
C ILE A 106 -1.92 -11.36 3.90
N HIS A 107 -1.68 -11.40 5.21
CA HIS A 107 -2.43 -10.61 6.18
C HIS A 107 -2.23 -9.10 5.97
N CYS A 108 -1.01 -8.68 5.69
CA CYS A 108 -0.70 -7.29 5.37
C CYS A 108 -1.51 -6.80 4.16
N ILE A 109 -1.55 -7.60 3.09
CA ILE A 109 -2.38 -7.30 1.92
C ILE A 109 -3.87 -7.29 2.28
N ALA A 110 -4.36 -8.27 3.04
CA ALA A 110 -5.77 -8.36 3.44
C ALA A 110 -6.23 -7.17 4.31
N SER A 111 -5.32 -6.56 5.06
CA SER A 111 -5.62 -5.49 6.02
C SER A 111 -5.34 -4.06 5.53
N HIS A 112 -4.95 -3.88 4.23
CA HIS A 112 -4.63 -2.53 3.72
C HIS A 112 -5.85 -1.60 3.59
N GLY A 113 -7.07 -2.14 3.67
CA GLY A 113 -8.33 -1.38 3.67
C GLY A 113 -9.34 -1.93 4.70
N PRO A 114 -9.06 -1.86 6.02
CA PRO A 114 -9.85 -2.56 7.05
C PRO A 114 -11.33 -2.19 7.03
N ARG A 115 -11.66 -0.97 6.70
CA ARG A 115 -13.05 -0.48 6.62
C ARG A 115 -13.83 -1.08 5.44
N HIS A 116 -13.14 -1.58 4.43
CA HIS A 116 -13.71 -2.19 3.23
C HIS A 116 -13.67 -3.72 3.29
N PHE A 117 -12.54 -4.26 3.75
CA PHE A 117 -12.28 -5.69 3.71
C PHE A 117 -12.69 -6.42 5.00
N GLY A 118 -12.83 -5.69 6.12
CA GLY A 118 -13.19 -6.26 7.41
C GLY A 118 -12.04 -7.04 8.08
N VAL A 119 -10.79 -6.78 7.67
CA VAL A 119 -9.58 -7.33 8.26
C VAL A 119 -8.81 -6.22 8.96
N GLU A 120 -8.63 -6.34 10.27
CA GLU A 120 -7.96 -5.30 11.07
C GLU A 120 -6.44 -5.41 10.98
N PRO A 121 -5.70 -4.28 10.88
CA PRO A 121 -4.24 -4.26 10.94
C PRO A 121 -3.74 -4.68 12.32
N GLU A 122 -2.98 -5.77 12.41
CA GLU A 122 -2.46 -6.32 13.67
C GLU A 122 -0.98 -5.94 13.87
N THR A 123 -0.16 -6.10 12.83
CA THR A 123 1.28 -5.84 12.87
C THR A 123 1.63 -4.40 12.48
N VAL A 124 2.90 -4.00 12.71
CA VAL A 124 3.40 -2.71 12.24
C VAL A 124 3.36 -2.67 10.71
N MET A 125 3.71 -3.77 10.02
CA MET A 125 3.66 -3.87 8.58
C MET A 125 2.24 -3.60 8.04
N ASP A 126 1.21 -4.16 8.66
CA ASP A 126 -0.19 -3.96 8.29
C ASP A 126 -0.63 -2.51 8.46
N LYS A 127 -0.28 -1.91 9.59
CA LYS A 127 -0.62 -0.50 9.86
C LYS A 127 0.07 0.45 8.88
N MET A 128 1.30 0.12 8.49
CA MET A 128 2.06 0.97 7.58
C MET A 128 1.55 0.87 6.14
N ILE A 129 1.16 -0.30 5.64
CA ILE A 129 0.57 -0.39 4.31
C ILE A 129 -0.75 0.38 4.24
N TYR A 130 -1.60 0.28 5.26
CA TYR A 130 -2.85 1.03 5.34
C TYR A 130 -2.62 2.55 5.34
N ALA A 131 -1.54 3.02 6.01
CA ALA A 131 -1.19 4.43 6.01
C ALA A 131 -0.56 4.89 4.69
N PHE A 132 0.28 4.06 4.08
CA PHE A 132 1.04 4.47 2.90
C PHE A 132 0.26 4.35 1.59
N ASP A 133 -0.72 3.47 1.49
CA ASP A 133 -1.50 3.29 0.28
C ASP A 133 -2.16 4.60 -0.17
N GLU A 134 -3.14 5.08 0.55
CA GLU A 134 -3.85 6.31 0.24
C GLU A 134 -2.93 7.56 0.21
N LEU A 135 -1.98 7.64 1.14
CA LEU A 135 -1.05 8.77 1.19
C LEU A 135 -0.08 8.79 0.01
N SER A 136 0.41 7.65 -0.46
CA SER A 136 1.29 7.58 -1.65
C SER A 136 0.57 8.08 -2.89
N GLY A 137 -0.67 7.64 -3.10
CA GLY A 137 -1.52 8.13 -4.20
C GLY A 137 -1.77 9.64 -4.10
N PHE A 138 -2.03 10.16 -2.90
CA PHE A 138 -2.25 11.59 -2.68
C PHE A 138 -1.00 12.44 -2.90
N VAL A 139 0.15 11.99 -2.42
CA VAL A 139 1.44 12.65 -2.64
C VAL A 139 1.78 12.66 -4.13
N HIS A 140 1.57 11.53 -4.82
CA HIS A 140 1.79 11.45 -6.27
C HIS A 140 0.88 12.42 -7.04
N ALA A 141 -0.42 12.44 -6.76
CA ALA A 141 -1.34 13.40 -7.36
C ALA A 141 -0.92 14.86 -7.11
N SER A 142 -0.40 15.13 -5.90
CA SER A 142 0.14 16.45 -5.55
C SER A 142 1.40 16.82 -6.35
N ALA A 143 2.24 15.85 -6.68
CA ALA A 143 3.42 16.04 -7.52
C ALA A 143 3.03 16.30 -8.98
N LEU A 144 2.08 15.56 -9.53
CA LEU A 144 1.68 15.63 -10.94
C LEU A 144 1.22 17.02 -11.40
N ILE A 145 0.62 17.82 -10.52
CA ILE A 145 0.16 19.19 -10.84
C ILE A 145 1.26 20.25 -10.73
N ARG A 146 2.49 19.87 -10.40
CA ARG A 146 3.63 20.78 -10.26
C ARG A 146 4.53 20.69 -11.49
N PRO A 147 5.09 21.80 -11.99
CA PRO A 147 6.05 21.77 -13.10
C PRO A 147 7.30 20.90 -12.80
N GLY A 148 7.83 21.00 -11.58
CA GLY A 148 8.99 20.23 -11.11
C GLY A 148 8.61 18.87 -10.48
N ARG A 149 7.35 18.46 -10.55
CA ARG A 149 6.85 17.24 -9.88
C ARG A 149 7.29 17.18 -8.42
N TYR A 150 8.14 16.22 -8.06
CA TYR A 150 8.68 16.06 -6.70
C TYR A 150 9.77 17.09 -6.34
N GLU A 151 10.41 17.72 -7.33
CA GLU A 151 11.48 18.68 -7.08
C GLU A 151 10.94 19.89 -6.29
N GLY A 152 11.57 20.19 -5.15
CA GLY A 152 11.14 21.26 -4.25
C GLY A 152 9.73 21.07 -3.68
N MET A 153 9.20 19.85 -3.68
CA MET A 153 7.94 19.52 -3.03
C MET A 153 8.11 19.53 -1.52
N ASP A 154 7.23 20.21 -0.82
CA ASP A 154 7.26 20.32 0.64
C ASP A 154 5.97 19.77 1.28
N VAL A 155 6.11 19.37 2.55
CA VAL A 155 5.01 18.80 3.35
C VAL A 155 3.84 19.77 3.48
N LYS A 156 4.11 21.07 3.66
CA LYS A 156 3.06 22.09 3.86
C LYS A 156 2.14 22.19 2.65
N SER A 157 2.71 22.07 1.44
CA SER A 157 1.93 22.10 0.20
C SER A 157 0.99 20.90 0.07
N VAL A 158 1.42 19.71 0.51
CA VAL A 158 0.59 18.49 0.55
C VAL A 158 -0.51 18.62 1.59
N MET A 159 -0.15 19.03 2.82
CA MET A 159 -1.11 19.25 3.91
C MET A 159 -2.20 20.27 3.55
N LYS A 160 -1.84 21.33 2.80
CA LYS A 160 -2.82 22.30 2.29
C LYS A 160 -3.81 21.64 1.33
N LYS A 161 -3.33 20.78 0.42
CA LYS A 161 -4.18 20.06 -0.55
C LYS A 161 -5.08 19.02 0.12
N LEU A 162 -4.64 18.37 1.19
CA LEU A 162 -5.47 17.45 1.97
C LEU A 162 -6.75 18.12 2.50
N LYS A 163 -6.68 19.43 2.79
CA LYS A 163 -7.82 20.24 3.23
C LYS A 163 -8.76 20.65 2.10
N THR A 164 -8.44 20.31 0.84
CA THR A 164 -9.25 20.66 -0.34
C THR A 164 -9.98 19.42 -0.82
N PRO A 165 -11.30 19.27 -0.54
CA PRO A 165 -12.04 18.02 -0.84
C PRO A 165 -12.06 17.65 -2.33
N SER A 166 -12.07 18.66 -3.21
CA SER A 166 -12.12 18.45 -4.67
C SER A 166 -10.79 18.00 -5.28
N PHE A 167 -9.67 18.14 -4.56
CA PHE A 167 -8.37 17.70 -5.05
C PHE A 167 -8.18 16.22 -4.73
N ALA A 168 -7.86 15.40 -5.73
CA ALA A 168 -7.74 13.94 -5.63
C ALA A 168 -8.92 13.34 -4.82
N ALA A 169 -10.14 13.62 -5.26
CA ALA A 169 -11.37 13.31 -4.51
C ALA A 169 -11.60 11.81 -4.29
N GLN A 170 -10.94 10.96 -5.10
CA GLN A 170 -10.99 9.50 -4.98
C GLN A 170 -10.14 8.97 -3.82
N VAL A 171 -9.19 9.74 -3.31
CA VAL A 171 -8.37 9.35 -2.15
C VAL A 171 -9.16 9.55 -0.86
N SER A 172 -9.28 8.51 -0.05
CA SER A 172 -10.05 8.53 1.20
C SER A 172 -9.32 9.28 2.31
N ARG A 173 -9.82 10.49 2.66
CA ARG A 173 -9.30 11.23 3.83
C ARG A 173 -9.68 10.57 5.14
N GLU A 174 -10.75 9.81 5.14
CA GLU A 174 -11.20 9.06 6.31
C GLU A 174 -10.23 7.92 6.62
N ASP A 175 -9.78 7.20 5.59
CA ASP A 175 -8.82 6.12 5.75
C ASP A 175 -7.44 6.65 6.15
N ILE A 176 -7.00 7.78 5.55
CA ILE A 176 -5.78 8.47 5.99
C ILE A 176 -5.86 8.84 7.48
N ASN A 177 -6.96 9.43 7.93
CA ASN A 177 -7.10 9.84 9.33
C ASN A 177 -7.16 8.64 10.28
N ASP A 178 -7.89 7.58 9.90
CA ASP A 178 -7.97 6.35 10.70
C ASP A 178 -6.60 5.66 10.79
N ALA A 179 -5.86 5.57 9.68
CA ALA A 179 -4.52 5.01 9.66
C ALA A 179 -3.55 5.77 10.58
N VAL A 180 -3.55 7.10 10.52
CA VAL A 180 -2.71 7.97 11.38
C VAL A 180 -3.02 7.75 12.86
N LEU A 181 -4.30 7.61 13.22
CA LEU A 181 -4.69 7.34 14.60
C LEU A 181 -4.20 5.97 15.11
N ARG A 182 -4.09 4.97 14.21
CA ARG A 182 -3.67 3.60 14.57
C ARG A 182 -2.17 3.46 14.74
N ILE A 183 -1.37 4.30 14.07
CA ILE A 183 0.10 4.21 14.09
C ILE A 183 0.75 5.17 15.08
N ASP A 184 0.04 6.20 15.52
CA ASP A 184 0.55 7.26 16.42
C ASP A 184 1.81 7.95 15.89
N ILE A 185 1.88 8.17 14.56
CA ILE A 185 2.96 8.89 13.88
C ILE A 185 2.38 10.14 13.24
N PRO A 186 3.03 11.32 13.39
CA PRO A 186 2.54 12.56 12.79
C PRO A 186 2.38 12.43 11.27
N LEU A 187 1.25 12.90 10.74
CA LEU A 187 0.96 12.87 9.30
C LEU A 187 2.04 13.59 8.47
N GLU A 188 2.61 14.66 9.00
CA GLU A 188 3.71 15.41 8.38
C GLU A 188 4.97 14.55 8.21
N GLU A 189 5.26 13.67 9.16
CA GLU A 189 6.39 12.74 9.09
C GLU A 189 6.17 11.71 7.99
N LEU A 190 4.97 11.12 7.91
CA LEU A 190 4.61 10.17 6.86
C LEU A 190 4.71 10.80 5.47
N ILE A 191 4.15 12.00 5.29
CA ILE A 191 4.21 12.72 4.02
C ILE A 191 5.66 13.03 3.63
N SER A 192 6.48 13.49 4.58
CA SER A 192 7.90 13.76 4.34
C SER A 192 8.64 12.50 3.89
N PHE A 193 8.38 11.39 4.56
CA PHE A 193 8.98 10.10 4.24
C PHE A 193 8.58 9.64 2.83
N ILE A 194 7.30 9.69 2.49
CA ILE A 194 6.78 9.33 1.17
C ILE A 194 7.43 10.18 0.07
N ILE A 195 7.48 11.51 0.23
CA ILE A 195 8.10 12.40 -0.76
C ILE A 195 9.55 11.96 -1.04
N ASN A 196 10.32 11.62 -0.01
CA ASN A 196 11.72 11.28 -0.14
C ASN A 196 11.97 9.93 -0.82
N HIS A 197 11.09 8.95 -0.60
CA HIS A 197 11.30 7.57 -1.06
C HIS A 197 10.50 7.20 -2.32
N GLN A 198 9.49 8.00 -2.67
CA GLN A 198 8.66 7.77 -3.85
C GLN A 198 9.13 8.55 -5.10
N LYS A 199 9.87 9.64 -4.92
CA LYS A 199 10.25 10.58 -5.99
C LYS A 199 11.01 9.95 -7.15
N ASP A 200 11.79 8.91 -6.89
CA ASP A 200 12.64 8.24 -7.87
C ASP A 200 11.95 7.05 -8.55
N ILE A 201 10.72 6.73 -8.13
CA ILE A 201 9.88 5.69 -8.70
C ILE A 201 8.94 6.33 -9.73
N VAL A 202 9.27 6.19 -11.02
CA VAL A 202 8.59 6.81 -12.15
C VAL A 202 8.21 5.81 -13.23
#